data_7c542e5bcbe555cc7bb29d869dc5ac1b
#
_entry.id   7c542e5bcbe555cc7bb29d869dc5ac1b
#
_cell.length_a   1.000
_cell.length_b   1.000
_cell.length_c   1.000
_cell.angle_alpha   90.00
_cell.angle_beta   90.00
_cell.angle_gamma   90.00
#
_symmetry.space_group_name_H-M   'P 1'
#
loop_
_entity.id
_entity.type
_entity.pdbx_description
1 polymer ?
#
loop_
_entity_poly.entity_id
_entity_poly.type
_entity_poly.pdbx_seq_one_letter_code
_entity_poly.pdbx_strand_id
1 'polypeptide(L)'
;MLSISNAQQLLVELDGQGRAVRLACLQAPRRSQTPWATRASVAISALVKVGDQALFELRSRDVYGRLVGRLLIDGEDLGAALIRQGAVVAWDGFLGRCDDLDYSVLETEAASAALGVWSAQPPLERPWDVMEREGGGEP
;
A
#
# COMPACT_ATOMS: atom_id res chain seq x y z
N MET A 1 12.37 8.62 6.34
CA MET A 1 12.24 7.60 5.26
C MET A 1 13.62 7.11 4.87
N LEU A 2 13.88 5.82 5.00
CA LEU A 2 15.18 5.23 4.66
C LEU A 2 15.18 4.57 3.28
N SER A 3 14.14 3.79 2.96
CA SER A 3 14.03 3.16 1.64
C SER A 3 12.61 2.72 1.38
N ILE A 4 12.33 2.42 0.11
CA ILE A 4 11.02 1.94 -0.35
C ILE A 4 11.23 0.55 -0.93
N SER A 5 10.57 -0.47 -0.34
CA SER A 5 10.67 -1.83 -0.84
C SER A 5 9.67 -2.07 -1.98
N ASN A 6 8.43 -1.59 -1.81
CA ASN A 6 7.39 -1.62 -2.83
C ASN A 6 6.27 -0.67 -2.42
N ALA A 7 5.14 -0.65 -3.13
CA ALA A 7 4.05 0.28 -2.85
C ALA A 7 3.28 -0.05 -1.57
N GLN A 8 3.72 -1.02 -0.80
CA GLN A 8 3.06 -1.43 0.44
C GLN A 8 4.02 -1.45 1.62
N GLN A 9 5.33 -1.55 1.39
CA GLN A 9 6.32 -1.77 2.44
C GLN A 9 7.49 -0.80 2.28
N LEU A 10 7.85 -0.17 3.40
CA LEU A 10 8.92 0.82 3.44
C LEU A 10 9.79 0.56 4.67
N LEU A 11 11.02 1.07 4.61
CA LEU A 11 11.90 1.12 5.76
C LEU A 11 11.97 2.56 6.25
N VAL A 12 11.65 2.78 7.51
CA VAL A 12 11.65 4.10 8.12
C VAL A 12 12.53 4.09 9.37
N GLU A 13 13.01 5.26 9.77
CA GLU A 13 13.69 5.41 11.04
C GLU A 13 12.69 5.87 12.08
N LEU A 14 12.53 5.07 13.15
CA LEU A 14 11.68 5.37 14.30
C LEU A 14 12.56 5.31 15.54
N ASP A 15 12.63 6.40 16.29
CA ASP A 15 13.43 6.49 17.52
C ASP A 15 14.87 6.04 17.32
N GLY A 16 15.47 6.43 16.18
CA GLY A 16 16.85 6.11 15.85
C GLY A 16 17.08 4.71 15.32
N GLN A 17 16.04 3.91 15.12
CA GLN A 17 16.15 2.54 14.60
C GLN A 17 15.45 2.40 13.27
N GLY A 18 16.07 1.66 12.34
CA GLY A 18 15.41 1.29 11.09
C GLY A 18 14.33 0.25 11.36
N ARG A 19 13.10 0.53 10.94
CA ARG A 19 11.97 -0.35 11.14
C ARG A 19 11.21 -0.55 9.83
N ALA A 20 10.88 -1.79 9.54
CA ALA A 20 10.00 -2.11 8.41
C ALA A 20 8.57 -1.76 8.78
N VAL A 21 7.92 -0.95 7.94
CA VAL A 21 6.50 -0.61 8.10
C VAL A 21 5.74 -1.05 6.87
N ARG A 22 4.51 -1.49 7.10
CA ARG A 22 3.59 -1.90 6.06
C ARG A 22 2.39 -0.96 6.08
N LEU A 23 2.01 -0.46 4.92
CA LEU A 23 0.84 0.42 4.82
C LEU A 23 -0.42 -0.37 5.14
N ALA A 24 -1.23 0.15 6.07
CA ALA A 24 -2.45 -0.50 6.53
C ALA A 24 -3.57 -0.38 5.52
N CYS A 25 -4.45 -1.38 5.51
CA CYS A 25 -5.77 -1.32 4.83
C CYS A 25 -5.69 -1.24 3.32
N LEU A 26 -4.58 -1.68 2.73
CA LEU A 26 -4.41 -1.75 1.28
C LEU A 26 -3.47 -2.90 0.92
N GLN A 27 -3.50 -3.29 -0.36
CA GLN A 27 -2.50 -4.19 -0.91
C GLN A 27 -2.05 -3.68 -2.27
N ALA A 28 -0.73 -3.75 -2.49
CA ALA A 28 -0.14 -3.47 -3.78
C ALA A 28 -0.28 -4.70 -4.70
N PRO A 29 -0.29 -4.51 -6.02
CA PRO A 29 -0.22 -5.63 -6.96
C PRO A 29 0.98 -6.52 -6.63
N ARG A 30 0.81 -7.84 -6.77
CA ARG A 30 1.87 -8.81 -6.57
C ARG A 30 2.91 -8.68 -7.67
N ARG A 31 4.13 -9.12 -7.37
CA ARG A 31 5.24 -9.05 -8.33
C ARG A 31 4.88 -9.67 -9.69
N SER A 32 4.08 -10.73 -9.68
CA SER A 32 3.63 -11.40 -10.91
C SER A 32 2.58 -10.62 -11.68
N GLN A 33 1.98 -9.60 -11.08
CA GLN A 33 0.94 -8.80 -11.73
C GLN A 33 1.56 -7.62 -12.49
N THR A 34 2.30 -7.95 -13.56
CA THR A 34 2.92 -6.93 -14.40
C THR A 34 1.92 -6.39 -15.43
N PRO A 35 2.02 -5.11 -15.79
CA PRO A 35 3.01 -4.11 -15.37
C PRO A 35 2.59 -3.37 -14.08
N TRP A 36 1.54 -3.81 -13.41
CA TRP A 36 0.89 -3.06 -12.33
C TRP A 36 1.77 -2.95 -11.09
N ALA A 37 2.52 -4.00 -10.75
CA ALA A 37 3.45 -3.97 -9.62
C ALA A 37 4.53 -2.90 -9.83
N THR A 38 5.10 -2.81 -11.03
CA THR A 38 6.10 -1.80 -11.36
C THR A 38 5.50 -0.40 -11.33
N ARG A 39 4.30 -0.23 -11.88
CA ARG A 39 3.62 1.06 -11.88
C ARG A 39 3.29 1.54 -10.47
N ALA A 40 2.91 0.62 -9.58
CA ALA A 40 2.68 0.95 -8.18
C ALA A 40 3.96 1.43 -7.50
N SER A 41 5.08 0.77 -7.76
CA SER A 41 6.38 1.18 -7.22
C SER A 41 6.79 2.56 -7.71
N VAL A 42 6.54 2.87 -8.97
CA VAL A 42 6.79 4.20 -9.52
C VAL A 42 5.90 5.23 -8.83
N ALA A 43 4.62 4.89 -8.61
CA ALA A 43 3.67 5.81 -7.98
C ALA A 43 4.11 6.20 -6.56
N ILE A 44 4.49 5.22 -5.73
CA ILE A 44 4.93 5.53 -4.37
C ILE A 44 6.24 6.32 -4.37
N SER A 45 7.14 5.99 -5.28
CA SER A 45 8.42 6.71 -5.38
C SER A 45 8.25 8.15 -5.82
N ALA A 46 7.16 8.49 -6.49
CA ALA A 46 6.84 9.86 -6.85
C ALA A 46 6.26 10.65 -5.67
N LEU A 47 5.67 9.97 -4.70
CA LEU A 47 5.00 10.60 -3.56
C LEU A 47 5.92 10.78 -2.36
N VAL A 48 6.92 9.93 -2.19
CA VAL A 48 7.79 9.97 -1.03
C VAL A 48 9.23 9.72 -1.45
N LYS A 49 10.17 10.44 -0.82
CA LYS A 49 11.60 10.37 -1.11
C LYS A 49 12.37 9.93 0.12
N VAL A 50 13.51 9.29 -0.09
CA VAL A 50 14.48 9.05 0.99
C VAL A 50 14.82 10.39 1.63
N GLY A 51 14.77 10.44 2.95
CA GLY A 51 15.00 11.66 3.71
C GLY A 51 13.74 12.41 4.09
N ASP A 52 12.60 12.12 3.47
CA ASP A 52 11.33 12.73 3.84
C ASP A 52 10.97 12.38 5.28
N GLN A 53 10.38 13.33 5.99
CA GLN A 53 9.80 13.10 7.30
C GLN A 53 8.34 12.74 7.16
N ALA A 54 7.91 11.79 7.97
CA ALA A 54 6.53 11.33 7.96
C ALA A 54 6.05 11.10 9.39
N LEU A 55 4.75 11.20 9.57
CA LEU A 55 4.11 10.79 10.82
C LEU A 55 3.59 9.37 10.61
N PHE A 56 3.98 8.44 11.49
CA PHE A 56 3.51 7.06 11.43
C PHE A 56 2.47 6.82 12.52
N GLU A 57 1.30 6.35 12.11
CA GLU A 57 0.20 5.99 13.01
C GLU A 57 0.08 4.47 13.03
N LEU A 58 0.53 3.86 14.13
CA LEU A 58 0.52 2.41 14.30
C LEU A 58 -0.91 1.90 14.42
N ARG A 59 -1.23 0.85 13.67
CA ARG A 59 -2.54 0.17 13.73
C ARG A 59 -2.42 -1.25 14.23
N SER A 60 -1.38 -1.98 13.84
CA SER A 60 -1.20 -3.39 14.18
C SER A 60 0.24 -3.81 13.96
N ARG A 61 0.51 -5.09 14.25
CA ARG A 61 1.75 -5.76 13.87
C ARG A 61 1.37 -7.05 13.14
N ASP A 62 2.11 -7.38 12.09
CA ASP A 62 1.86 -8.65 11.41
C ASP A 62 2.64 -9.79 12.09
N VAL A 63 2.44 -11.00 11.59
CA VAL A 63 3.06 -12.20 12.17
C VAL A 63 4.58 -12.22 12.03
N TYR A 64 5.14 -11.37 11.17
CA TYR A 64 6.59 -11.24 10.97
C TYR A 64 7.18 -10.09 11.77
N GLY A 65 6.38 -9.43 12.62
CA GLY A 65 6.82 -8.33 13.45
C GLY A 65 6.91 -6.99 12.76
N ARG A 66 6.45 -6.86 11.52
CA ARG A 66 6.41 -5.57 10.83
C ARG A 66 5.32 -4.70 11.43
N LEU A 67 5.59 -3.41 11.53
CA LEU A 67 4.60 -2.45 11.98
C LEU A 67 3.63 -2.16 10.84
N VAL A 68 2.33 -2.18 11.14
CA VAL A 68 1.28 -1.90 10.15
C VAL A 68 0.59 -0.61 10.55
N GLY A 69 0.52 0.35 9.64
CA GLY A 69 -0.09 1.63 9.97
C GLY A 69 -0.21 2.58 8.80
N ARG A 70 -0.55 3.82 9.12
CA ARG A 70 -0.64 4.92 8.16
C ARG A 70 0.63 5.74 8.18
N LEU A 71 1.06 6.19 7.02
CA LEU A 71 2.11 7.21 6.90
C LEU A 71 1.48 8.49 6.37
N LEU A 72 1.68 9.57 7.10
CA LEU A 72 1.24 10.90 6.67
C LEU A 72 2.47 11.73 6.34
N ILE A 73 2.47 12.29 5.15
CA ILE A 73 3.56 13.16 4.66
C ILE A 73 2.94 14.51 4.38
N ASP A 74 3.39 15.53 5.08
CA ASP A 74 2.81 16.88 5.02
C ASP A 74 1.30 16.86 5.28
N GLY A 75 0.86 16.01 6.20
CA GLY A 75 -0.54 15.88 6.57
C GLY A 75 -1.37 15.02 5.63
N GLU A 76 -0.78 14.48 4.56
CA GLU A 76 -1.51 13.65 3.60
C GLU A 76 -1.20 12.17 3.82
N ASP A 77 -2.26 11.35 3.79
CA ASP A 77 -2.17 9.90 3.93
C ASP A 77 -1.61 9.31 2.62
N LEU A 78 -0.43 8.71 2.72
CA LEU A 78 0.23 8.09 1.57
C LEU A 78 -0.61 6.99 0.96
N GLY A 79 -1.24 6.14 1.80
CA GLY A 79 -2.10 5.07 1.32
C GLY A 79 -3.30 5.60 0.54
N ALA A 80 -3.93 6.65 1.05
CA ALA A 80 -5.07 7.28 0.37
C ALA A 80 -4.66 7.81 -1.01
N ALA A 81 -3.50 8.44 -1.11
CA ALA A 81 -3.00 8.96 -2.39
C ALA A 81 -2.78 7.82 -3.40
N LEU A 82 -2.23 6.69 -2.94
CA LEU A 82 -2.01 5.53 -3.80
C LEU A 82 -3.33 4.92 -4.28
N ILE A 83 -4.33 4.85 -3.41
CA ILE A 83 -5.66 4.31 -3.76
C ILE A 83 -6.34 5.23 -4.77
N ARG A 84 -6.27 6.55 -4.58
CA ARG A 84 -6.85 7.52 -5.52
C ARG A 84 -6.31 7.38 -6.92
N GLN A 85 -5.04 7.02 -7.06
CA GLN A 85 -4.40 6.83 -8.35
C GLN A 85 -4.67 5.46 -8.97
N GLY A 86 -5.30 4.56 -8.21
CA GLY A 86 -5.47 3.17 -8.66
C GLY A 86 -4.16 2.39 -8.66
N ALA A 87 -3.15 2.85 -7.92
CA ALA A 87 -1.88 2.14 -7.84
C ALA A 87 -1.96 0.90 -6.97
N VAL A 88 -2.82 0.93 -5.96
CA VAL A 88 -3.05 -0.16 -5.00
C VAL A 88 -4.55 -0.33 -4.80
N VAL A 89 -4.94 -1.42 -4.14
CA VAL A 89 -6.35 -1.71 -3.85
C VAL A 89 -6.60 -1.66 -2.35
N ALA A 90 -7.81 -1.27 -1.96
CA ALA A 90 -8.22 -1.28 -0.56
C ALA A 90 -8.37 -2.72 -0.08
N TRP A 91 -8.02 -2.97 1.18
CA TRP A 91 -8.04 -4.30 1.75
C TRP A 91 -8.29 -4.24 3.25
N ASP A 92 -9.23 -5.03 3.73
CA ASP A 92 -9.45 -5.22 5.15
C ASP A 92 -9.06 -6.64 5.54
N GLY A 93 -7.79 -6.83 5.85
CA GLY A 93 -7.22 -8.13 6.19
C GLY A 93 -7.09 -8.35 7.69
N PHE A 94 -7.83 -7.58 8.48
CA PHE A 94 -7.84 -7.68 9.95
C PHE A 94 -6.49 -7.35 10.60
N LEU A 95 -5.66 -6.56 9.92
CA LEU A 95 -4.41 -6.03 10.48
C LEU A 95 -4.63 -4.59 10.97
N GLY A 96 -5.48 -4.48 11.98
CA GLY A 96 -5.85 -3.20 12.55
C GLY A 96 -7.14 -2.63 11.98
N ARG A 97 -7.54 -1.49 12.51
CA ARG A 97 -8.78 -0.84 12.14
C ARG A 97 -8.69 -0.18 10.77
N CYS A 98 -9.72 -0.38 9.95
CA CYS A 98 -9.80 0.24 8.61
C CYS A 98 -11.08 1.07 8.41
N ASP A 99 -12.08 0.89 9.26
CA ASP A 99 -13.40 1.50 9.07
C ASP A 99 -13.44 3.03 9.28
N ASP A 100 -12.39 3.59 9.86
CA ASP A 100 -12.25 5.04 10.01
C ASP A 100 -11.57 5.70 8.80
N LEU A 101 -11.19 4.91 7.80
CA LEU A 101 -10.51 5.39 6.60
C LEU A 101 -11.48 5.36 5.42
N ASP A 102 -11.32 6.32 4.51
CA ASP A 102 -12.17 6.44 3.32
C ASP A 102 -11.67 5.59 2.15
N TYR A 103 -10.86 4.57 2.41
CA TYR A 103 -10.17 3.82 1.35
C TYR A 103 -11.14 3.14 0.39
N SER A 104 -12.24 2.57 0.89
CA SER A 104 -13.21 1.94 0.01
C SER A 104 -13.92 2.94 -0.90
N VAL A 105 -14.19 4.14 -0.38
CA VAL A 105 -14.79 5.23 -1.17
C VAL A 105 -13.81 5.70 -2.25
N LEU A 106 -12.56 5.91 -1.86
CA LEU A 106 -11.52 6.33 -2.80
C LEU A 106 -11.27 5.29 -3.88
N GLU A 107 -11.33 3.99 -3.52
CA GLU A 107 -11.21 2.90 -4.50
C GLU A 107 -12.37 2.92 -5.49
N THR A 108 -13.60 3.11 -5.01
CA THR A 108 -14.77 3.19 -5.88
C THR A 108 -14.64 4.33 -6.88
N GLU A 109 -14.16 5.48 -6.44
CA GLU A 109 -13.94 6.63 -7.32
C GLU A 109 -12.86 6.34 -8.36
N ALA A 110 -11.74 5.75 -7.95
CA ALA A 110 -10.67 5.37 -8.87
C ALA A 110 -11.14 4.36 -9.90
N ALA A 111 -11.92 3.36 -9.46
CA ALA A 111 -12.46 2.33 -10.36
C ALA A 111 -13.43 2.94 -11.36
N SER A 112 -14.30 3.85 -10.93
CA SER A 112 -15.25 4.53 -11.82
C SER A 112 -14.54 5.35 -12.89
N ALA A 113 -13.38 5.91 -12.55
CA ALA A 113 -12.57 6.69 -13.48
C ALA A 113 -11.57 5.84 -14.27
N ALA A 114 -11.55 4.52 -14.05
CA ALA A 114 -10.64 3.56 -14.70
C ALA A 114 -9.17 3.95 -14.53
N LEU A 115 -8.79 4.39 -13.33
CA LEU A 115 -7.42 4.79 -13.04
C LEU A 115 -6.56 3.59 -12.64
N GLY A 116 -5.30 3.58 -13.05
CA GLY A 116 -4.33 2.57 -12.65
C GLY A 116 -4.80 1.15 -12.93
N VAL A 117 -4.80 0.30 -11.92
CA VAL A 117 -5.21 -1.11 -12.05
C VAL A 117 -6.63 -1.28 -12.57
N TRP A 118 -7.48 -0.27 -12.38
CA TRP A 118 -8.88 -0.31 -12.82
C TRP A 118 -9.04 -0.14 -14.33
N SER A 119 -7.97 0.20 -15.04
CA SER A 119 -7.94 0.24 -16.51
C SER A 119 -7.55 -1.11 -17.14
N ALA A 120 -7.19 -2.11 -16.33
CA ALA A 120 -6.72 -3.41 -16.83
C ALA A 120 -7.81 -4.15 -17.60
N GLN A 121 -7.41 -4.76 -18.73
CA GLN A 121 -8.27 -5.58 -19.56
C GLN A 121 -7.53 -6.89 -19.86
N PRO A 122 -8.04 -8.04 -19.39
CA PRO A 122 -9.20 -8.22 -18.52
C PRO A 122 -8.98 -7.60 -17.13
N PRO A 123 -10.04 -7.48 -16.31
CA PRO A 123 -9.90 -6.89 -14.97
C PRO A 123 -8.82 -7.56 -14.14
N LEU A 124 -8.05 -6.78 -13.42
CA LEU A 124 -6.96 -7.29 -12.60
C LEU A 124 -7.50 -8.11 -11.43
N GLU A 125 -6.90 -9.29 -11.25
CA GLU A 125 -7.20 -10.13 -10.09
C GLU A 125 -6.74 -9.43 -8.79
N ARG A 126 -7.47 -9.61 -7.70
CA ARG A 126 -7.09 -9.03 -6.42
C ARG A 126 -5.76 -9.63 -5.94
N PRO A 127 -4.86 -8.81 -5.36
CA PRO A 127 -3.54 -9.31 -4.94
C PRO A 127 -3.60 -10.50 -3.96
N TRP A 128 -4.58 -10.50 -3.04
CA TRP A 128 -4.73 -11.60 -2.09
C TRP A 128 -5.17 -12.91 -2.74
N ASP A 129 -5.95 -12.84 -3.82
CA ASP A 129 -6.34 -14.03 -4.58
C ASP A 129 -5.15 -14.59 -5.35
N VAL A 130 -4.32 -13.71 -5.91
CA VAL A 130 -3.07 -14.10 -6.58
C VAL A 130 -2.15 -14.77 -5.58
N MET A 131 -1.99 -14.18 -4.38
CA MET A 131 -1.16 -14.72 -3.33
C MET A 131 -1.59 -16.13 -2.94
N GLU A 132 -2.90 -16.34 -2.75
CA GLU A 132 -3.45 -17.65 -2.40
C GLU A 132 -3.17 -18.67 -3.51
N ARG A 133 -3.41 -18.30 -4.77
CA ARG A 133 -3.19 -19.17 -5.93
C ARG A 133 -1.72 -19.51 -6.09
N GLU A 134 -0.82 -18.60 -5.71
CA GLU A 134 0.63 -18.80 -5.81
C GLU A 134 1.24 -19.48 -4.59
N GLY A 135 0.42 -20.01 -3.69
CA GLY A 135 0.91 -20.75 -2.53
C GLY A 135 0.95 -19.98 -1.22
N GLY A 136 0.28 -18.83 -1.14
CA GLY A 136 0.18 -18.08 0.09
C GLY A 136 1.46 -17.39 0.53
N GLY A 137 2.35 -17.07 -0.41
CA GLY A 137 3.60 -16.41 -0.11
C GLY A 137 3.43 -15.01 0.48
N GLU A 138 4.46 -14.54 1.15
CA GLU A 138 4.50 -13.22 1.76
C GLU A 138 4.50 -12.13 0.69
N PRO A 139 3.71 -11.06 0.87
CA PRO A 139 3.77 -9.93 -0.03
C PRO A 139 5.12 -9.23 0.01
#